data_f218251eb08efe2ee66fea6286843597
#
_entry.id   f218251eb08efe2ee66fea6286843597
#
_cell.length_a   1.000
_cell.length_b   1.000
_cell.length_c   1.000
_cell.angle_alpha   90.00
_cell.angle_beta   90.00
_cell.angle_gamma   90.00
#
_symmetry.space_group_name_H-M   'P 1'
#
loop_
_entity.id
_entity.type
_entity.pdbx_description
1 polymer ?
#
loop_
_entity_poly.entity_id
_entity_poly.type
_entity_poly.pdbx_seq_one_letter_code
_entity_poly.pdbx_strand_id
1 'polypeptide(L)'
;MKYGTILVIDDNPSILTALKICLGGTFEQILTLPRPDTAPTLLQQEPVDIILLDMNFSLGVNSGQEGLLWLRTFRRLHANIPVVLITAYADIQLAIKGLKSGAADFITKPWDNDELIRTLKDAIDRSQEVETLESIESTHIHKVVDQCHGNISRAAELLGITRQPLYAKLKR
;
A
#
# COMPACT_ATOMS: atom_id res chain seq x y z
N MET A 1 -11.43 8.92 -17.88
CA MET A 1 -10.22 9.56 -17.32
C MET A 1 -9.24 8.47 -16.98
N LYS A 2 -7.99 8.55 -17.39
CA LYS A 2 -6.96 7.57 -17.00
C LYS A 2 -6.34 7.99 -15.65
N TYR A 3 -5.88 7.01 -14.90
CA TYR A 3 -5.03 7.23 -13.73
C TYR A 3 -3.62 7.64 -14.20
N GLY A 4 -2.82 8.29 -13.37
CA GLY A 4 -1.50 8.78 -13.71
C GLY A 4 -0.47 7.68 -14.04
N THR A 5 0.65 7.64 -13.35
CA THR A 5 1.77 6.72 -13.66
C THR A 5 1.84 5.55 -12.69
N ILE A 6 1.91 4.33 -13.21
CA ILE A 6 2.21 3.12 -12.44
C ILE A 6 3.63 2.64 -12.72
N LEU A 7 4.36 2.27 -11.66
CA LEU A 7 5.63 1.56 -11.74
C LEU A 7 5.41 0.07 -11.43
N VAL A 8 5.71 -0.79 -12.40
CA VAL A 8 5.62 -2.25 -12.28
C VAL A 8 7.02 -2.82 -12.15
N ILE A 9 7.26 -3.63 -11.12
CA ILE A 9 8.56 -4.24 -10.85
C ILE A 9 8.37 -5.75 -10.73
N ASP A 10 8.88 -6.49 -11.72
CA ASP A 10 8.79 -7.95 -11.81
C ASP A 10 9.95 -8.46 -12.70
N ASP A 11 10.66 -9.50 -12.31
CA ASP A 11 11.82 -10.02 -13.04
C ASP A 11 11.43 -10.84 -14.28
N ASN A 12 10.16 -11.18 -14.42
CA ASN A 12 9.64 -11.93 -15.57
C ASN A 12 9.20 -11.00 -16.72
N PRO A 13 9.91 -10.98 -17.86
CA PRO A 13 9.56 -10.11 -18.99
C PRO A 13 8.16 -10.35 -19.57
N SER A 14 7.68 -11.59 -19.51
CA SER A 14 6.35 -11.95 -20.01
C SER A 14 5.26 -11.35 -19.13
N ILE A 15 5.47 -11.31 -17.81
CA ILE A 15 4.56 -10.67 -16.86
C ILE A 15 4.57 -9.16 -17.08
N LEU A 16 5.73 -8.52 -17.21
CA LEU A 16 5.82 -7.10 -17.52
C LEU A 16 5.06 -6.73 -18.81
N THR A 17 5.19 -7.56 -19.85
CA THR A 17 4.47 -7.36 -21.11
C THR A 17 2.96 -7.51 -20.93
N ALA A 18 2.51 -8.56 -20.25
CA ALA A 18 1.09 -8.80 -19.97
C ALA A 18 0.47 -7.66 -19.16
N LEU A 19 1.18 -7.16 -18.14
CA LEU A 19 0.73 -6.04 -17.32
C LEU A 19 0.68 -4.72 -18.11
N LYS A 20 1.64 -4.45 -19.00
CA LYS A 20 1.58 -3.30 -19.91
C LYS A 20 0.33 -3.32 -20.78
N ILE A 21 -0.02 -4.46 -21.34
CA ILE A 21 -1.21 -4.60 -22.18
C ILE A 21 -2.47 -4.42 -21.34
N CYS A 22 -2.56 -5.11 -20.20
CA CYS A 22 -3.71 -5.06 -19.31
C CYS A 22 -3.98 -3.64 -18.77
N LEU A 23 -2.94 -2.93 -18.36
CA LEU A 23 -3.04 -1.65 -17.68
C LEU A 23 -3.07 -0.45 -18.63
N GLY A 24 -2.73 -0.64 -19.93
CA GLY A 24 -2.63 0.46 -20.91
C GLY A 24 -3.93 1.25 -21.15
N GLY A 25 -5.08 0.64 -20.89
CA GLY A 25 -6.38 1.33 -20.94
C GLY A 25 -6.69 2.16 -19.68
N THR A 26 -6.00 1.87 -18.57
CA THR A 26 -6.31 2.42 -17.23
C THR A 26 -5.35 3.52 -16.81
N PHE A 27 -4.05 3.37 -17.11
CA PHE A 27 -3.00 4.32 -16.72
C PHE A 27 -2.52 5.15 -17.90
N GLU A 28 -2.10 6.39 -17.63
CA GLU A 28 -1.51 7.28 -18.63
C GLU A 28 -0.11 6.79 -19.01
N GLN A 29 0.69 6.40 -18.01
CA GLN A 29 2.04 5.90 -18.18
C GLN A 29 2.26 4.62 -17.37
N ILE A 30 2.95 3.66 -17.98
CA ILE A 30 3.34 2.40 -17.33
C ILE A 30 4.86 2.26 -17.44
N LEU A 31 5.53 2.46 -16.33
CA LEU A 31 6.96 2.25 -16.17
C LEU A 31 7.20 0.81 -15.72
N THR A 32 8.23 0.18 -16.23
CA THR A 32 8.56 -1.21 -15.86
C THR A 32 10.03 -1.35 -15.53
N LEU A 33 10.31 -2.08 -14.46
CA LEU A 33 11.66 -2.47 -14.06
C LEU A 33 11.73 -3.98 -13.84
N PRO A 34 12.78 -4.66 -14.33
CA PRO A 34 13.00 -6.08 -14.06
C PRO A 34 13.54 -6.31 -12.64
N ARG A 35 14.05 -5.27 -11.99
CA ARG A 35 14.60 -5.31 -10.62
C ARG A 35 14.34 -3.99 -9.91
N PRO A 36 14.19 -4.03 -8.58
CA PRO A 36 13.87 -2.84 -7.80
C PRO A 36 15.06 -1.91 -7.50
N ASP A 37 16.30 -2.31 -7.79
CA ASP A 37 17.51 -1.60 -7.38
C ASP A 37 17.57 -0.15 -7.91
N THR A 38 17.08 0.07 -9.13
CA THR A 38 17.06 1.40 -9.77
C THR A 38 15.78 2.19 -9.51
N ALA A 39 14.79 1.58 -8.87
CA ALA A 39 13.52 2.23 -8.59
C ALA A 39 13.65 3.51 -7.74
N PRO A 40 14.50 3.59 -6.69
CA PRO A 40 14.66 4.83 -5.94
C PRO A 40 15.11 6.02 -6.78
N THR A 41 16.00 5.79 -7.75
CA THR A 41 16.44 6.84 -8.68
C THR A 41 15.32 7.25 -9.64
N LEU A 42 14.59 6.28 -10.17
CA LEU A 42 13.45 6.52 -11.06
C LEU A 42 12.35 7.32 -10.35
N LEU A 43 12.03 6.99 -9.11
CA LEU A 43 11.02 7.68 -8.30
C LEU A 43 11.40 9.14 -7.96
N GLN A 44 12.67 9.52 -8.09
CA GLN A 44 13.11 10.92 -7.97
C GLN A 44 12.95 11.70 -9.27
N GLN A 45 12.93 11.01 -10.41
CA GLN A 45 12.92 11.62 -11.75
C GLN A 45 11.53 11.65 -12.38
N GLU A 46 10.70 10.67 -12.06
CA GLU A 46 9.38 10.47 -12.67
C GLU A 46 8.29 10.53 -11.59
N PRO A 47 7.18 11.23 -11.86
CA PRO A 47 6.02 11.19 -10.97
C PRO A 47 5.36 9.82 -11.06
N VAL A 48 5.35 9.08 -9.95
CA VAL A 48 4.73 7.76 -9.83
C VAL A 48 3.61 7.82 -8.80
N ASP A 49 2.42 7.38 -9.17
CA ASP A 49 1.24 7.41 -8.31
C ASP A 49 1.02 6.09 -7.57
N ILE A 50 1.53 4.98 -8.09
CA ILE A 50 1.42 3.65 -7.48
C ILE A 50 2.56 2.73 -7.93
N ILE A 51 2.97 1.82 -7.04
CA ILE A 51 3.94 0.77 -7.33
C ILE A 51 3.26 -0.59 -7.26
N LEU A 52 3.40 -1.42 -8.31
CA LEU A 52 3.09 -2.84 -8.30
C LEU A 52 4.40 -3.61 -8.18
N LEU A 53 4.60 -4.32 -7.06
CA LEU A 53 5.88 -4.93 -6.69
C LEU A 53 5.75 -6.44 -6.60
N ASP A 54 6.53 -7.18 -7.39
CA ASP A 54 6.70 -8.62 -7.18
C ASP A 54 7.42 -8.92 -5.86
N MET A 55 7.09 -10.07 -5.28
CA MET A 55 7.67 -10.48 -4.01
C MET A 55 9.00 -11.22 -4.17
N ASN A 56 9.31 -11.76 -5.36
CA ASN A 56 10.47 -12.62 -5.59
C ASN A 56 11.25 -12.19 -6.84
N PHE A 57 12.52 -11.83 -6.67
CA PHE A 57 13.42 -11.40 -7.76
C PHE A 57 14.62 -12.33 -8.00
N SER A 58 14.76 -13.38 -7.21
CA SER A 58 15.90 -14.30 -7.32
C SER A 58 15.44 -15.66 -7.82
N LEU A 59 15.97 -16.09 -8.95
CA LEU A 59 15.77 -17.43 -9.52
C LEU A 59 16.11 -18.50 -8.46
N GLY A 60 15.10 -19.25 -8.04
CA GLY A 60 15.27 -20.41 -7.15
C GLY A 60 15.19 -20.10 -5.64
N VAL A 61 15.02 -18.86 -5.23
CA VAL A 61 14.82 -18.50 -3.82
C VAL A 61 13.49 -17.78 -3.65
N ASN A 62 12.42 -18.54 -3.49
CA ASN A 62 11.07 -18.00 -3.26
C ASN A 62 10.85 -17.64 -1.80
N SER A 63 11.76 -16.86 -1.18
CA SER A 63 11.60 -16.45 0.22
C SER A 63 10.68 -15.24 0.39
N GLY A 64 10.44 -14.44 -0.67
CA GLY A 64 9.69 -13.18 -0.65
C GLY A 64 10.29 -12.11 0.27
N GLN A 65 11.46 -12.38 0.85
CA GLN A 65 12.12 -11.45 1.76
C GLN A 65 12.64 -10.21 1.02
N GLU A 66 13.03 -10.37 -0.25
CA GLU A 66 13.44 -9.24 -1.09
C GLU A 66 12.28 -8.26 -1.31
N GLY A 67 11.09 -8.77 -1.67
CA GLY A 67 9.91 -7.93 -1.84
C GLY A 67 9.53 -7.19 -0.57
N LEU A 68 9.59 -7.84 0.61
CA LEU A 68 9.35 -7.19 1.90
C LEU A 68 10.40 -6.12 2.22
N LEU A 69 11.67 -6.36 1.90
CA LEU A 69 12.74 -5.37 2.09
C LEU A 69 12.49 -4.13 1.23
N TRP A 70 12.17 -4.33 -0.05
CA TRP A 70 11.89 -3.24 -0.97
C TRP A 70 10.60 -2.49 -0.63
N LEU A 71 9.55 -3.19 -0.21
CA LEU A 71 8.35 -2.56 0.31
C LEU A 71 8.68 -1.58 1.44
N ARG A 72 9.45 -2.02 2.44
CA ARG A 72 9.86 -1.17 3.57
C ARG A 72 10.71 0.02 3.10
N THR A 73 11.58 -0.20 2.12
CA THR A 73 12.41 0.85 1.53
C THR A 73 11.54 1.90 0.83
N PHE A 74 10.61 1.50 -0.01
CA PHE A 74 9.68 2.43 -0.67
C PHE A 74 8.80 3.18 0.32
N ARG A 75 8.24 2.50 1.32
CA ARG A 75 7.44 3.15 2.37
C ARG A 75 8.22 4.17 3.18
N ARG A 76 9.51 3.94 3.40
CA ARG A 76 10.38 4.89 4.11
C ARG A 76 10.74 6.10 3.25
N LEU A 77 11.02 5.90 1.96
CA LEU A 77 11.47 6.96 1.05
C LEU A 77 10.30 7.76 0.47
N HIS A 78 9.17 7.11 0.21
CA HIS A 78 8.01 7.65 -0.50
C HIS A 78 6.71 7.19 0.17
N ALA A 79 6.44 7.67 1.39
CA ALA A 79 5.31 7.25 2.22
C ALA A 79 3.93 7.46 1.55
N ASN A 80 3.84 8.43 0.64
CA ASN A 80 2.59 8.78 -0.04
C ASN A 80 2.28 7.90 -1.27
N ILE A 81 3.28 7.15 -1.79
CA ILE A 81 3.07 6.27 -2.93
C ILE A 81 2.59 4.92 -2.41
N PRO A 82 1.35 4.49 -2.72
CA PRO A 82 0.87 3.17 -2.33
C PRO A 82 1.64 2.07 -3.06
N VAL A 83 1.94 0.99 -2.34
CA VAL A 83 2.60 -0.20 -2.90
C VAL A 83 1.62 -1.36 -2.82
N VAL A 84 1.26 -1.93 -3.96
CA VAL A 84 0.50 -3.17 -4.08
C VAL A 84 1.47 -4.30 -4.41
N LEU A 85 1.34 -5.40 -3.70
CA LEU A 85 2.19 -6.58 -3.91
C LEU A 85 1.55 -7.50 -4.93
N ILE A 86 2.38 -8.14 -5.76
CA ILE A 86 1.93 -9.25 -6.62
C ILE A 86 2.74 -10.49 -6.26
N THR A 87 2.08 -11.63 -6.04
CA THR A 87 2.72 -12.81 -5.47
C THR A 87 2.12 -14.11 -5.99
N ALA A 88 2.89 -15.18 -6.00
CA ALA A 88 2.36 -16.50 -6.28
C ALA A 88 1.38 -16.95 -5.19
N TYR A 89 0.38 -17.78 -5.55
CA TYR A 89 -0.63 -18.27 -4.61
C TYR A 89 -0.03 -18.98 -3.38
N ALA A 90 1.11 -19.64 -3.55
CA ALA A 90 1.82 -20.33 -2.47
C ALA A 90 2.38 -19.36 -1.38
N ASP A 91 2.49 -18.07 -1.69
CA ASP A 91 3.16 -17.07 -0.83
C ASP A 91 2.18 -16.13 -0.10
N ILE A 92 0.92 -16.53 0.08
CA ILE A 92 -0.12 -15.71 0.75
C ILE A 92 0.33 -15.26 2.14
N GLN A 93 1.04 -16.10 2.90
CA GLN A 93 1.56 -15.74 4.21
C GLN A 93 2.56 -14.57 4.16
N LEU A 94 3.30 -14.47 3.07
CA LEU A 94 4.19 -13.36 2.78
C LEU A 94 3.43 -12.08 2.42
N ALA A 95 2.36 -12.21 1.64
CA ALA A 95 1.47 -11.09 1.33
C ALA A 95 0.85 -10.49 2.60
N ILE A 96 0.41 -11.32 3.55
CA ILE A 96 -0.09 -10.88 4.86
C ILE A 96 0.98 -10.13 5.66
N LYS A 97 2.24 -10.60 5.65
CA LYS A 97 3.36 -9.87 6.24
C LYS A 97 3.60 -8.53 5.54
N GLY A 98 3.45 -8.49 4.23
CA GLY A 98 3.53 -7.27 3.43
C GLY A 98 2.48 -6.23 3.84
N LEU A 99 1.22 -6.63 3.98
CA LEU A 99 0.15 -5.75 4.47
C LEU A 99 0.48 -5.18 5.85
N LYS A 100 0.95 -6.01 6.78
CA LYS A 100 1.41 -5.56 8.11
C LYS A 100 2.63 -4.63 8.05
N SER A 101 3.41 -4.69 6.98
CA SER A 101 4.58 -3.84 6.74
C SER A 101 4.24 -2.56 5.93
N GLY A 102 2.96 -2.31 5.65
CA GLY A 102 2.49 -1.08 5.02
C GLY A 102 2.21 -1.18 3.51
N ALA A 103 2.09 -2.38 2.94
CA ALA A 103 1.53 -2.54 1.61
C ALA A 103 0.05 -2.09 1.62
N ALA A 104 -0.39 -1.45 0.55
CA ALA A 104 -1.77 -1.00 0.40
C ALA A 104 -2.72 -2.18 0.16
N ASP A 105 -2.26 -3.17 -0.61
CA ASP A 105 -2.99 -4.38 -0.93
C ASP A 105 -2.07 -5.44 -1.55
N PHE A 106 -2.61 -6.61 -1.92
CA PHE A 106 -1.88 -7.63 -2.69
C PHE A 106 -2.78 -8.33 -3.72
N ILE A 107 -2.15 -8.90 -4.74
CA ILE A 107 -2.78 -9.66 -5.82
C ILE A 107 -2.04 -10.97 -6.00
N THR A 108 -2.76 -12.04 -6.25
CA THR A 108 -2.16 -13.37 -6.49
C THR A 108 -1.95 -13.63 -7.98
N LYS A 109 -0.87 -14.31 -8.32
CA LYS A 109 -0.63 -14.86 -9.68
C LYS A 109 -1.21 -16.28 -9.77
N PRO A 110 -1.97 -16.62 -10.81
CA PRO A 110 -2.48 -15.77 -11.88
C PRO A 110 -3.57 -14.82 -11.38
N TRP A 111 -3.66 -13.63 -11.98
CA TRP A 111 -4.67 -12.61 -11.62
C TRP A 111 -5.84 -12.59 -12.59
N ASP A 112 -6.94 -12.06 -12.10
CA ASP A 112 -8.04 -11.55 -12.92
C ASP A 112 -7.79 -10.08 -13.25
N ASN A 113 -8.00 -9.69 -14.52
CA ASN A 113 -7.68 -8.34 -14.99
C ASN A 113 -8.56 -7.26 -14.32
N ASP A 114 -9.83 -7.54 -14.13
CA ASP A 114 -10.76 -6.58 -13.52
C ASP A 114 -10.48 -6.43 -12.03
N GLU A 115 -10.14 -7.52 -11.34
CA GLU A 115 -9.71 -7.49 -9.94
C GLU A 115 -8.40 -6.70 -9.78
N LEU A 116 -7.40 -6.95 -10.62
CA LEU A 116 -6.13 -6.22 -10.64
C LEU A 116 -6.37 -4.71 -10.78
N ILE A 117 -7.13 -4.32 -11.81
CA ILE A 117 -7.41 -2.91 -12.09
C ILE A 117 -8.17 -2.26 -10.93
N ARG A 118 -9.18 -2.93 -10.38
CA ARG A 118 -9.93 -2.43 -9.24
C ARG A 118 -9.05 -2.24 -8.01
N THR A 119 -8.25 -3.23 -7.65
CA THR A 119 -7.33 -3.16 -6.51
C THR A 119 -6.34 -2.00 -6.61
N LEU A 120 -5.79 -1.78 -7.81
CA LEU A 120 -4.87 -0.66 -8.06
C LEU A 120 -5.56 0.70 -7.94
N LYS A 121 -6.76 0.84 -8.49
CA LYS A 121 -7.56 2.07 -8.38
C LYS A 121 -7.90 2.38 -6.93
N ASP A 122 -8.43 1.41 -6.20
CA ASP A 122 -8.81 1.55 -4.80
C ASP A 122 -7.60 1.93 -3.93
N ALA A 123 -6.41 1.42 -4.25
CA ALA A 123 -5.19 1.77 -3.54
C ALA A 123 -4.78 3.24 -3.78
N ILE A 124 -4.91 3.74 -5.02
CA ILE A 124 -4.65 5.14 -5.35
C ILE A 124 -5.68 6.06 -4.66
N ASP A 125 -6.97 5.75 -4.82
CA ASP A 125 -8.04 6.57 -4.28
C ASP A 125 -7.93 6.70 -2.75
N ARG A 126 -7.66 5.59 -2.05
CA ARG A 126 -7.39 5.61 -0.59
C ARG A 126 -6.16 6.43 -0.21
N SER A 127 -5.11 6.45 -1.05
CA SER A 127 -3.90 7.22 -0.78
C SER A 127 -4.09 8.73 -0.99
N GLN A 128 -5.07 9.11 -1.80
CA GLN A 128 -5.41 10.50 -2.13
C GLN A 128 -6.53 11.05 -1.23
N GLU A 129 -7.20 10.21 -0.44
CA GLU A 129 -8.16 10.68 0.54
C GLU A 129 -7.44 11.61 1.53
N VAL A 130 -7.77 12.90 1.44
CA VAL A 130 -7.33 13.87 2.44
C VAL A 130 -8.08 13.57 3.73
N GLU A 131 -7.40 12.98 4.69
CA GLU A 131 -7.96 12.80 6.02
C GLU A 131 -8.33 14.18 6.57
N THR A 132 -9.61 14.40 6.81
CA THR A 132 -10.06 15.61 7.50
C THR A 132 -9.51 15.61 8.93
N LEU A 133 -9.27 16.80 9.51
CA LEU A 133 -8.86 16.90 10.92
C LEU A 133 -9.82 16.13 11.84
N GLU A 134 -11.10 16.09 11.47
CA GLU A 134 -12.14 15.39 12.23
C GLU A 134 -11.97 13.85 12.14
N SER A 135 -11.58 13.29 10.98
CA SER A 135 -11.32 11.86 10.81
C SER A 135 -10.02 11.44 11.52
N ILE A 136 -8.97 12.24 11.44
CA ILE A 136 -7.70 12.01 12.15
C ILE A 136 -7.94 12.02 13.66
N GLU A 137 -8.69 13.01 14.15
CA GLU A 137 -9.03 13.14 15.57
C GLU A 137 -9.84 11.92 16.04
N SER A 138 -10.87 11.51 15.29
CA SER A 138 -11.71 10.35 15.62
C SER A 138 -10.88 9.06 15.66
N THR A 139 -10.06 8.81 14.65
CA THR A 139 -9.19 7.62 14.58
C THR A 139 -8.21 7.58 15.75
N HIS A 140 -7.61 8.73 16.09
CA HIS A 140 -6.68 8.83 17.22
C HIS A 140 -7.37 8.56 18.56
N ILE A 141 -8.56 9.11 18.75
CA ILE A 141 -9.37 8.92 19.97
C ILE A 141 -9.69 7.41 20.15
N HIS A 142 -10.21 6.74 19.13
CA HIS A 142 -10.53 5.31 19.19
C HIS A 142 -9.29 4.47 19.52
N LYS A 143 -8.17 4.76 18.86
CA LYS A 143 -6.90 4.06 19.11
C LYS A 143 -6.43 4.20 20.57
N VAL A 144 -6.54 5.38 21.17
CA VAL A 144 -6.15 5.61 22.57
C VAL A 144 -7.12 4.92 23.54
N VAL A 145 -8.42 4.94 23.25
CA VAL A 145 -9.43 4.24 24.07
C VAL A 145 -9.19 2.73 24.04
N ASP A 146 -8.88 2.15 22.90
CA ASP A 146 -8.55 0.73 22.75
C ASP A 146 -7.26 0.37 23.50
N GLN A 147 -6.23 1.18 23.42
CA GLN A 147 -4.99 1.02 24.20
C GLN A 147 -5.24 1.07 25.71
N CYS A 148 -6.24 1.81 26.13
CA CYS A 148 -6.68 1.89 27.53
C CYS A 148 -7.69 0.79 27.91
N HIS A 149 -7.93 -0.19 27.02
CA HIS A 149 -8.93 -1.26 27.24
C HIS A 149 -10.32 -0.71 27.62
N GLY A 150 -10.75 0.39 26.98
CA GLY A 150 -12.03 1.05 27.25
C GLY A 150 -12.07 1.93 28.50
N ASN A 151 -10.97 2.12 29.21
CA ASN A 151 -10.91 3.00 30.37
C ASN A 151 -10.93 4.48 29.95
N ILE A 152 -12.11 5.07 29.93
CA ILE A 152 -12.34 6.45 29.47
C ILE A 152 -11.60 7.49 30.31
N SER A 153 -11.44 7.26 31.63
CA SER A 153 -10.72 8.19 32.49
C SER A 153 -9.23 8.28 32.10
N ARG A 154 -8.62 7.11 31.88
CA ARG A 154 -7.22 7.02 31.46
C ARG A 154 -7.01 7.53 30.04
N ALA A 155 -7.94 7.21 29.12
CA ALA A 155 -7.89 7.70 27.75
C ALA A 155 -8.01 9.24 27.70
N ALA A 156 -8.91 9.84 28.47
CA ALA A 156 -9.06 11.30 28.57
C ALA A 156 -7.78 11.98 29.09
N GLU A 157 -7.13 11.40 30.09
CA GLU A 157 -5.85 11.88 30.62
C GLU A 157 -4.74 11.84 29.55
N LEU A 158 -4.60 10.71 28.81
CA LEU A 158 -3.62 10.56 27.75
C LEU A 158 -3.86 11.51 26.56
N LEU A 159 -5.13 11.80 26.26
CA LEU A 159 -5.53 12.73 25.20
C LEU A 159 -5.47 14.20 25.63
N GLY A 160 -5.19 14.50 26.92
CA GLY A 160 -5.15 15.86 27.44
C GLY A 160 -6.52 16.58 27.44
N ILE A 161 -7.63 15.82 27.48
CA ILE A 161 -8.99 16.35 27.49
C ILE A 161 -9.78 15.81 28.70
N THR A 162 -10.90 16.44 29.01
CA THR A 162 -11.80 15.93 30.05
C THR A 162 -12.72 14.83 29.51
N ARG A 163 -13.34 14.04 30.39
CA ARG A 163 -14.19 12.91 30.02
C ARG A 163 -15.42 13.31 29.19
N GLN A 164 -16.02 14.46 29.46
CA GLN A 164 -17.24 14.89 28.73
C GLN A 164 -17.00 15.14 27.24
N PRO A 165 -15.98 15.91 26.81
CA PRO A 165 -15.61 16.00 25.41
C PRO A 165 -15.27 14.64 24.76
N LEU A 166 -14.60 13.74 25.50
CA LEU A 166 -14.29 12.42 24.99
C LEU A 166 -15.56 11.59 24.70
N TYR A 167 -16.52 11.57 25.60
CA TYR A 167 -17.82 10.93 25.37
C TYR A 167 -18.58 11.52 24.17
N ALA A 168 -18.55 12.84 24.01
CA ALA A 168 -19.21 13.51 22.89
C ALA A 168 -18.59 13.10 21.53
N LYS A 169 -17.26 12.90 21.50
CA LYS A 169 -16.52 12.52 20.31
C LYS A 169 -16.67 11.02 19.98
N LEU A 170 -16.84 10.15 20.95
CA LEU A 170 -17.09 8.71 20.75
C LEU A 170 -18.54 8.39 20.29
N LYS A 171 -19.48 9.32 20.43
CA LYS A 171 -20.88 9.15 20.00
C LYS A 171 -21.14 9.62 18.57
N ARG A 172 -20.19 10.24 17.90
CA ARG A 172 -20.27 10.68 16.51
C ARG A 172 -19.75 9.60 15.58
#